data_9bf3e5037d12f7ff0670ff83c9c7630e
#
_entry.id   9bf3e5037d12f7ff0670ff83c9c7630e
#
_cell.length_a   1.000
_cell.length_b   1.000
_cell.length_c   1.000
_cell.angle_alpha   90.00
_cell.angle_beta   90.00
_cell.angle_gamma   90.00
#
_symmetry.space_group_name_H-M   'P 1'
#
loop_
_entity.id
_entity.type
_entity.pdbx_description
1 polymer ?
#
loop_
_entity_poly.entity_id
_entity_poly.type
_entity_poly.pdbx_seq_one_letter_code
_entity_poly.pdbx_strand_id
1 'polypeptide(L)'
;MQPLQQENIRLAATVMLIRDHPLGLQVYMVKRPGRGDFPDLHVFPGGKVDEDDWQPDLCPMLTDQEASARLGVAAGGLRYWVAVARECFEECGVLLANAAGGPVQLDAAQQASIGQSRQNLLQGNMSWVTVLQLSLIHI
;
A
#
# COMPACT_ATOMS: atom_id res chain seq x y z
N MET A 1 22.03 28.62 20.54
CA MET A 1 21.52 27.36 19.96
C MET A 1 20.35 27.75 19.07
N GLN A 2 20.51 27.75 17.76
CA GLN A 2 19.37 27.96 16.85
C GLN A 2 18.43 26.72 16.96
N PRO A 3 17.12 26.93 17.03
CA PRO A 3 16.19 25.80 16.96
C PRO A 3 16.39 25.13 15.59
N LEU A 4 16.60 23.81 15.60
CA LEU A 4 16.58 23.01 14.39
C LEU A 4 15.26 23.33 13.68
N GLN A 5 15.34 23.90 12.46
CA GLN A 5 14.17 24.04 11.61
C GLN A 5 13.55 22.66 11.52
N GLN A 6 12.29 22.53 11.90
CA GLN A 6 11.51 21.31 11.64
C GLN A 6 11.49 21.16 10.12
N GLU A 7 12.41 20.37 9.60
CA GLU A 7 12.33 19.92 8.22
C GLU A 7 10.97 19.27 8.05
N ASN A 8 10.30 19.57 6.95
CA ASN A 8 9.01 19.01 6.58
C ASN A 8 9.22 17.51 6.27
N ILE A 9 9.27 16.70 7.32
CA ILE A 9 9.44 15.26 7.21
C ILE A 9 8.18 14.72 6.52
N ARG A 10 8.36 14.15 5.35
CA ARG A 10 7.28 13.48 4.61
C ARG A 10 7.22 12.03 5.06
N LEU A 11 6.06 11.64 5.59
CA LEU A 11 5.82 10.26 5.96
C LEU A 11 5.70 9.42 4.69
N ALA A 12 6.34 8.25 4.69
CA ALA A 12 6.29 7.31 3.58
C ALA A 12 6.33 5.88 4.12
N ALA A 13 5.81 4.95 3.33
CA ALA A 13 5.82 3.54 3.64
C ALA A 13 6.32 2.74 2.43
N THR A 14 7.11 1.71 2.68
CA THR A 14 7.66 0.82 1.65
C THR A 14 7.48 -0.62 2.09
N VAL A 15 7.20 -1.51 1.14
CA VAL A 15 7.02 -2.94 1.41
C VAL A 15 7.97 -3.77 0.55
N MET A 16 8.53 -4.80 1.14
CA MET A 16 9.28 -5.83 0.45
C MET A 16 8.37 -7.05 0.23
N LEU A 17 7.87 -7.22 -1.00
CA LEU A 17 7.09 -8.40 -1.38
C LEU A 17 8.05 -9.52 -1.71
N ILE A 18 7.93 -10.63 -1.00
CA ILE A 18 8.80 -11.79 -1.14
C ILE A 18 7.98 -13.03 -1.45
N ARG A 19 8.56 -13.96 -2.21
CA ARG A 19 7.98 -15.28 -2.46
C ARG A 19 9.05 -16.36 -2.49
N ASP A 20 8.65 -17.58 -2.12
CA ASP A 20 9.48 -18.75 -2.34
C ASP A 20 9.49 -19.13 -3.82
N HIS A 21 10.66 -19.58 -4.29
CA HIS A 21 10.85 -20.06 -5.65
C HIS A 21 11.89 -21.21 -5.62
N PRO A 22 11.82 -22.21 -6.52
CA PRO A 22 12.75 -23.33 -6.56
C PRO A 22 14.25 -22.94 -6.64
N LEU A 23 14.56 -21.77 -7.19
CA LEU A 23 15.91 -21.21 -7.29
C LEU A 23 16.30 -20.30 -6.11
N GLY A 24 15.50 -20.24 -5.05
CA GLY A 24 15.71 -19.39 -3.87
C GLY A 24 14.69 -18.27 -3.75
N LEU A 25 14.76 -17.54 -2.65
CA LEU A 25 13.85 -16.44 -2.34
C LEU A 25 13.89 -15.36 -3.43
N GLN A 26 12.72 -14.95 -3.89
CA GLN A 26 12.58 -13.84 -4.84
C GLN A 26 11.96 -12.61 -4.16
N VAL A 27 12.46 -11.44 -4.52
CA VAL A 27 11.97 -10.15 -4.07
C VAL A 27 11.41 -9.39 -5.27
N TYR A 28 10.21 -8.87 -5.14
CA TYR A 28 9.60 -8.04 -6.17
C TYR A 28 10.13 -6.61 -6.09
N MET A 29 10.54 -6.06 -7.23
CA MET A 29 11.01 -4.67 -7.33
C MET A 29 10.36 -3.99 -8.55
N VAL A 30 10.10 -2.69 -8.43
CA VAL A 30 9.58 -1.85 -9.49
C VAL A 30 10.72 -1.02 -10.08
N LYS A 31 10.83 -0.98 -11.40
CA LYS A 31 11.75 -0.07 -12.07
C LYS A 31 11.12 1.33 -12.14
N ARG A 32 11.77 2.33 -11.57
CA ARG A 32 11.32 3.72 -11.68
C ARG A 32 11.39 4.20 -13.13
N PRO A 33 10.43 5.05 -13.57
CA PRO A 33 10.53 5.73 -14.86
C PRO A 33 11.82 6.53 -14.97
N GLY A 34 12.35 6.70 -16.17
CA GLY A 34 13.57 7.48 -16.45
C GLY A 34 13.43 9.00 -16.23
N ARG A 35 12.47 9.43 -15.39
CA ARG A 35 12.20 10.83 -15.04
C ARG A 35 11.97 10.95 -13.53
N GLY A 36 12.38 12.09 -12.94
CA GLY A 36 12.23 12.37 -11.51
C GLY A 36 13.49 12.06 -10.71
N ASP A 37 13.34 12.02 -9.39
CA ASP A 37 14.44 11.73 -8.47
C ASP A 37 14.85 10.27 -8.59
N PHE A 38 16.15 10.02 -8.81
CA PHE A 38 16.72 8.67 -8.92
C PHE A 38 16.08 7.85 -10.06
N PRO A 39 16.23 8.27 -11.34
CA PRO A 39 15.66 7.56 -12.49
C PRO A 39 16.32 6.19 -12.69
N ASP A 40 15.59 5.27 -13.33
CA ASP A 40 16.03 3.91 -13.70
C ASP A 40 16.46 3.00 -12.56
N LEU A 41 16.28 3.39 -11.30
CA LEU A 41 16.54 2.52 -10.17
C LEU A 41 15.42 1.49 -9.98
N HIS A 42 15.82 0.32 -9.50
CA HIS A 42 14.88 -0.67 -8.97
C HIS A 42 14.63 -0.37 -7.49
N VAL A 43 13.37 -0.24 -7.13
CA VAL A 43 12.92 0.11 -5.78
C VAL A 43 11.83 -0.86 -5.32
N PHE A 44 11.66 -0.99 -4.02
CA PHE A 44 10.49 -1.68 -3.48
C PHE A 44 9.23 -0.83 -3.68
N PRO A 45 8.05 -1.45 -3.87
CA PRO A 45 6.79 -0.73 -3.92
C PRO A 45 6.57 0.11 -2.67
N GLY A 46 6.04 1.31 -2.85
CA GLY A 46 5.74 2.21 -1.75
C GLY A 46 5.76 3.68 -2.14
N GLY A 47 5.24 4.51 -1.27
CA GLY A 47 5.14 5.93 -1.52
C GLY A 47 4.78 6.71 -0.26
N LYS A 48 4.21 7.90 -0.45
CA LYS A 48 3.82 8.80 0.63
C LYS A 48 2.62 8.25 1.39
N VAL A 49 2.59 8.53 2.68
CA VAL A 49 1.39 8.37 3.49
C VAL A 49 0.51 9.60 3.28
N ASP A 50 -0.69 9.40 2.80
CA ASP A 50 -1.70 10.44 2.58
C ASP A 50 -2.68 10.53 3.76
N GLU A 51 -3.43 11.64 3.85
CA GLU A 51 -4.44 11.82 4.89
C GLU A 51 -5.56 10.77 4.79
N ASP A 52 -5.91 10.38 3.56
CA ASP A 52 -6.93 9.36 3.28
C ASP A 52 -6.47 7.93 3.61
N ASP A 53 -5.24 7.72 4.02
CA ASP A 53 -4.75 6.41 4.48
C ASP A 53 -5.18 6.10 5.94
N TRP A 54 -5.89 7.00 6.62
CA TRP A 54 -6.49 6.72 7.92
C TRP A 54 -7.85 6.04 7.75
N GLN A 55 -7.87 4.69 7.70
CA GLN A 55 -9.06 3.89 7.41
C GLN A 55 -9.24 2.74 8.41
N PRO A 56 -9.50 3.02 9.71
CA PRO A 56 -9.60 1.97 10.72
C PRO A 56 -10.76 0.99 10.46
N ASP A 57 -11.86 1.46 9.88
CA ASP A 57 -13.02 0.62 9.60
C ASP A 57 -12.79 -0.39 8.46
N LEU A 58 -11.78 -0.17 7.63
CA LEU A 58 -11.39 -1.07 6.56
C LEU A 58 -10.26 -2.05 6.96
N CYS A 59 -9.83 -1.99 8.21
CA CYS A 59 -8.76 -2.82 8.77
C CYS A 59 -9.23 -3.59 10.02
N PRO A 60 -10.25 -4.46 9.91
CA PRO A 60 -10.83 -5.12 11.09
C PRO A 60 -9.86 -6.10 11.77
N MET A 61 -8.79 -6.51 11.07
CA MET A 61 -7.80 -7.46 11.57
C MET A 61 -6.56 -6.80 12.20
N LEU A 62 -6.47 -5.47 12.15
CA LEU A 62 -5.32 -4.72 12.65
C LEU A 62 -5.75 -3.39 13.24
N THR A 63 -5.65 -3.25 14.55
CA THR A 63 -5.90 -1.97 15.22
C THR A 63 -4.73 -1.00 15.07
N ASP A 64 -4.99 0.30 15.22
CA ASP A 64 -3.89 1.29 15.22
C ASP A 64 -2.87 1.03 16.32
N GLN A 65 -3.31 0.58 17.48
CA GLN A 65 -2.43 0.24 18.59
C GLN A 65 -1.44 -0.88 18.22
N GLU A 66 -1.94 -1.95 17.60
CA GLU A 66 -1.09 -3.08 17.16
C GLU A 66 -0.17 -2.66 16.00
N ALA A 67 -0.70 -1.93 15.03
CA ALA A 67 0.06 -1.40 13.90
C ALA A 67 1.20 -0.49 14.39
N SER A 68 0.89 0.42 15.30
CA SER A 68 1.85 1.34 15.91
C SER A 68 2.92 0.61 16.71
N ALA A 69 2.52 -0.37 17.51
CA ALA A 69 3.46 -1.19 18.29
C ALA A 69 4.44 -1.95 17.39
N ARG A 70 3.97 -2.53 16.28
CA ARG A 70 4.82 -3.24 15.30
C ARG A 70 5.83 -2.32 14.63
N LEU A 71 5.49 -1.05 14.42
CA LEU A 71 6.36 -0.04 13.79
C LEU A 71 7.22 0.72 14.80
N GLY A 72 6.98 0.55 16.11
CA GLY A 72 7.69 1.27 17.16
C GLY A 72 7.34 2.76 17.20
N VAL A 73 6.14 3.14 16.77
CA VAL A 73 5.62 4.52 16.83
C VAL A 73 4.55 4.66 17.92
N ALA A 74 4.36 5.87 18.44
CA ALA A 74 3.44 6.10 19.54
C ALA A 74 1.96 5.91 19.15
N ALA A 75 1.57 6.34 17.94
CA ALA A 75 0.23 6.22 17.39
C ALA A 75 0.26 6.50 15.89
N GLY A 76 -0.85 6.22 15.19
CA GLY A 76 -0.99 6.47 13.76
C GLY A 76 -0.25 5.45 12.88
N GLY A 77 0.14 4.31 13.44
CA GLY A 77 0.83 3.24 12.71
C GLY A 77 -0.02 2.65 11.59
N LEU A 78 -1.33 2.57 11.80
CA LEU A 78 -2.26 1.97 10.84
C LEU A 78 -2.19 2.62 9.46
N ARG A 79 -2.03 3.95 9.39
CA ARG A 79 -1.90 4.68 8.11
C ARG A 79 -0.76 4.19 7.23
N TYR A 80 0.34 3.73 7.81
CA TYR A 80 1.47 3.19 7.04
C TYR A 80 1.12 1.85 6.39
N TRP A 81 0.34 1.01 7.06
CA TRP A 81 -0.15 -0.26 6.51
C TRP A 81 -1.14 -0.03 5.38
N VAL A 82 -2.05 0.94 5.54
CA VAL A 82 -3.00 1.32 4.48
C VAL A 82 -2.26 1.91 3.29
N ALA A 83 -1.31 2.84 3.52
CA ALA A 83 -0.47 3.42 2.47
C ALA A 83 0.26 2.35 1.65
N VAL A 84 0.87 1.37 2.30
CA VAL A 84 1.56 0.26 1.62
C VAL A 84 0.60 -0.53 0.74
N ALA A 85 -0.60 -0.86 1.23
CA ALA A 85 -1.59 -1.60 0.44
C ALA A 85 -2.05 -0.79 -0.79
N ARG A 86 -2.29 0.51 -0.62
CA ARG A 86 -2.65 1.43 -1.71
C ARG A 86 -1.53 1.54 -2.75
N GLU A 87 -0.32 1.83 -2.33
CA GLU A 87 0.84 2.00 -3.22
C GLU A 87 1.17 0.70 -3.98
N CYS A 88 1.10 -0.46 -3.32
CA CYS A 88 1.24 -1.75 -4.02
C CYS A 88 0.18 -1.93 -5.10
N PHE A 89 -1.06 -1.56 -4.83
CA PHE A 89 -2.12 -1.66 -5.81
C PHE A 89 -1.92 -0.67 -6.96
N GLU A 90 -1.58 0.58 -6.67
CA GLU A 90 -1.34 1.61 -7.67
C GLU A 90 -0.13 1.30 -8.55
N GLU A 91 1.00 0.94 -7.97
CA GLU A 91 2.25 0.73 -8.71
C GLU A 91 2.32 -0.63 -9.43
N CYS A 92 1.90 -1.69 -8.76
CA CYS A 92 2.11 -3.07 -9.25
C CYS A 92 0.81 -3.81 -9.57
N GLY A 93 -0.36 -3.28 -9.21
CA GLY A 93 -1.63 -4.02 -9.32
C GLY A 93 -1.76 -5.16 -8.30
N VAL A 94 -0.88 -5.22 -7.29
CA VAL A 94 -0.95 -6.23 -6.23
C VAL A 94 -1.89 -5.74 -5.14
N LEU A 95 -2.98 -6.47 -4.93
CA LEU A 95 -3.95 -6.19 -3.88
C LEU A 95 -3.58 -6.94 -2.61
N LEU A 96 -3.05 -6.23 -1.62
CA LEU A 96 -2.76 -6.76 -0.29
C LEU A 96 -4.03 -6.67 0.56
N ALA A 97 -4.84 -7.71 0.52
CA ALA A 97 -6.14 -7.70 1.19
C ALA A 97 -6.57 -9.10 1.62
N ASN A 98 -7.46 -9.13 2.60
CA ASN A 98 -8.05 -10.34 3.12
C ASN A 98 -9.57 -10.36 2.86
N ALA A 99 -10.12 -11.56 2.72
CA ALA A 99 -11.54 -11.83 2.80
C ALA A 99 -11.82 -12.72 4.03
N ALA A 100 -13.07 -12.97 4.31
CA ALA A 100 -13.44 -13.90 5.36
C ALA A 100 -12.79 -15.28 5.12
N GLY A 101 -11.76 -15.60 5.90
CA GLY A 101 -11.05 -16.88 5.81
C GLY A 101 -9.62 -16.83 5.25
N GLY A 102 -9.07 -15.67 4.92
CA GLY A 102 -7.67 -15.53 4.51
C GLY A 102 -7.43 -14.60 3.31
N PRO A 103 -6.30 -14.76 2.62
CA PRO A 103 -5.97 -13.94 1.47
C PRO A 103 -7.03 -14.02 0.38
N VAL A 104 -7.31 -12.87 -0.25
CA VAL A 104 -8.32 -12.77 -1.32
C VAL A 104 -7.94 -13.66 -2.49
N GLN A 105 -8.89 -14.51 -2.90
CA GLN A 105 -8.84 -15.28 -4.13
C GLN A 105 -9.84 -14.69 -5.12
N LEU A 106 -9.35 -14.16 -6.24
CA LEU A 106 -10.17 -13.49 -7.24
C LEU A 106 -10.38 -14.42 -8.45
N ASP A 107 -11.60 -14.55 -8.89
CA ASP A 107 -11.91 -15.14 -10.21
C ASP A 107 -11.56 -14.16 -11.34
N ALA A 108 -11.66 -14.61 -12.59
CA ALA A 108 -11.29 -13.82 -13.76
C ALA A 108 -12.15 -12.55 -13.92
N ALA A 109 -13.43 -12.59 -13.59
CA ALA A 109 -14.33 -11.44 -13.67
C ALA A 109 -14.00 -10.40 -12.58
N GLN A 110 -13.73 -10.87 -11.36
CA GLN A 110 -13.30 -10.01 -10.26
C GLN A 110 -11.94 -9.37 -10.54
N GLN A 111 -10.98 -10.13 -11.11
CA GLN A 111 -9.68 -9.60 -11.53
C GLN A 111 -9.84 -8.48 -12.57
N ALA A 112 -10.71 -8.66 -13.57
CA ALA A 112 -10.99 -7.65 -14.57
C ALA A 112 -11.63 -6.38 -13.96
N SER A 113 -12.60 -6.55 -13.07
CA SER A 113 -13.27 -5.44 -12.36
C SER A 113 -12.29 -4.64 -11.49
N ILE A 114 -11.44 -5.33 -10.74
CA ILE A 114 -10.41 -4.69 -9.90
C ILE A 114 -9.36 -4.00 -10.77
N GLY A 115 -8.98 -4.60 -11.91
CA GLY A 115 -8.11 -3.96 -12.89
C GLY A 115 -8.69 -2.64 -13.42
N GLN A 116 -9.99 -2.60 -13.71
CA GLN A 116 -10.66 -1.38 -14.11
C GLN A 116 -10.71 -0.34 -12.98
N SER A 117 -10.96 -0.78 -11.75
CA SER A 117 -10.93 0.10 -10.56
C SER A 117 -9.55 0.71 -10.36
N ARG A 118 -8.47 -0.06 -10.59
CA ARG A 118 -7.10 0.46 -10.57
C ARG A 118 -6.88 1.56 -11.61
N GLN A 119 -7.36 1.36 -12.85
CA GLN A 119 -7.25 2.40 -13.89
C GLN A 119 -7.98 3.69 -13.48
N ASN A 120 -9.19 3.57 -12.93
CA ASN A 120 -9.95 4.72 -12.45
C ASN A 120 -9.24 5.43 -11.29
N LEU A 121 -8.63 4.68 -10.37
CA LEU A 121 -7.84 5.23 -9.26
C LEU A 121 -6.63 6.04 -9.80
N LEU A 122 -5.86 5.47 -10.72
CA LEU A 122 -4.68 6.11 -11.32
C LEU A 122 -5.03 7.37 -12.13
N GLN A 123 -6.25 7.45 -12.65
CA GLN A 123 -6.76 8.61 -13.36
C GLN A 123 -7.41 9.66 -12.44
N GLY A 124 -7.49 9.39 -11.13
CA GLY A 124 -8.15 10.27 -10.17
C GLY A 124 -9.69 10.25 -10.23
N ASN A 125 -10.27 9.29 -10.95
CA ASN A 125 -11.72 9.14 -11.10
C ASN A 125 -12.36 8.33 -9.95
N MET A 126 -11.55 7.73 -9.10
CA MET A 126 -11.99 6.90 -7.97
C MET A 126 -11.00 7.04 -6.82
N SER A 127 -11.48 7.01 -5.58
CA SER A 127 -10.62 6.97 -4.39
C SER A 127 -10.24 5.53 -4.01
N TRP A 128 -9.14 5.39 -3.28
CA TRP A 128 -8.73 4.10 -2.70
C TRP A 128 -9.81 3.50 -1.80
N VAL A 129 -10.43 4.32 -0.96
CA VAL A 129 -11.55 3.91 -0.10
C VAL A 129 -12.69 3.32 -0.93
N THR A 130 -13.04 3.96 -2.04
CA THR A 130 -14.09 3.47 -2.95
C THR A 130 -13.71 2.11 -3.55
N VAL A 131 -12.45 1.92 -3.95
CA VAL A 131 -11.96 0.62 -4.44
C VAL A 131 -12.20 -0.49 -3.41
N LEU A 132 -11.84 -0.25 -2.16
CA LEU A 132 -11.99 -1.23 -1.08
C LEU A 132 -13.47 -1.52 -0.78
N GLN A 133 -14.30 -0.49 -0.70
CA GLN A 133 -15.74 -0.65 -0.43
C GLN A 133 -16.47 -1.42 -1.52
N LEU A 134 -16.20 -1.13 -2.79
CA LEU A 134 -16.82 -1.84 -3.92
C LEU A 134 -16.39 -3.30 -4.00
N SER A 135 -15.19 -3.60 -3.56
CA SER A 135 -14.64 -4.96 -3.60
C SER A 135 -15.10 -5.82 -2.42
N LEU A 136 -15.72 -5.25 -1.39
CA LEU A 136 -16.01 -5.89 -0.09
C LEU A 136 -14.75 -6.51 0.53
N ILE A 137 -13.61 -5.88 0.32
CA ILE A 137 -12.28 -6.34 0.70
C ILE A 137 -11.79 -5.50 1.88
N HIS A 138 -11.12 -6.13 2.82
CA HIS A 138 -10.52 -5.51 4.00
C HIS A 138 -8.98 -5.64 3.93
N ILE A 139 -8.31 -4.62 4.40
CA ILE A 139 -6.85 -4.60 4.53
C ILE A 139 -6.42 -5.31 5.81
#